data_9a33b354852e06436822c4ed6dc77159
#
_entry.id   9a33b354852e06436822c4ed6dc77159
#
_cell.length_a   1.000
_cell.length_b   1.000
_cell.length_c   1.000
_cell.angle_alpha   90.00
_cell.angle_beta   90.00
_cell.angle_gamma   90.00
#
_symmetry.space_group_name_H-M   'P 1'
#
loop_
_entity.id
_entity.type
_entity.pdbx_description
1 polymer ?
#
loop_
_entity_poly.entity_id
_entity_poly.type
_entity_poly.pdbx_seq_one_letter_code
_entity_poly.pdbx_strand_id
1 'polypeptide(L)'
;MRKSGLIITLLSVILCLFSCKNQEEVVKQPNDNDIKVAQLVIDAATQRELGNFERASSLYKEVIKFQPNNSLAYYQLAAIDFENKNIANAIENNLKAIELSPKNHWYRSQLAEIYLLTNQFDKAAEQYKEIINLQPNVTEYYSELIGIYVNADKTDKAIEVANLLEKRQGVNEYCSMIKYNIYKSKNQHEKAIKEIEILSKEYPSNVSYLSILAQYYLNNGKENKGLDLMKKVEEIDPNNVENIVALMEIYYKKGDISSAEAYMDKLCNNPKMGFEEKNQLILTLYQEKVDEDLEILRNYIKHLESMAKMYPEEGRLWQFLSIGYMRTFRMEEAYQACKKAVEYGVKDLGLYKNYIITQQFNAGDEERIKTCDDAIKLYPRECIFYIVKGYSLVNLKEYEKSIETLEKGLKYAKNDSDYIDIYSNLAEAYYRIENKEKSFEYFEKALAKDSTNLMVLNNYAYYLCLENTELDKAEKMSKKTYEAQPYNLTFADTYSWILFTKKNYQNAKIILDNFVSEQETWSETVKEHYQKILEALNQ
;
A
#
# COMPACT_ATOMS: atom_id res chain seq x y z
N MET A 1 -38.64 -10.85 3.41
CA MET A 1 -38.34 -11.95 2.48
C MET A 1 -39.13 -13.24 2.71
N ARG A 2 -40.11 -13.28 3.62
CA ARG A 2 -40.94 -14.51 3.87
C ARG A 2 -42.32 -14.51 3.17
N LYS A 3 -42.75 -13.43 2.53
CA LYS A 3 -44.09 -13.37 1.87
C LYS A 3 -44.08 -13.62 0.35
N SER A 4 -42.93 -13.53 -0.32
CA SER A 4 -42.80 -13.81 -1.76
C SER A 4 -42.70 -15.32 -2.09
N GLY A 5 -42.23 -16.14 -1.15
CA GLY A 5 -42.18 -17.60 -1.32
C GLY A 5 -43.56 -18.27 -1.36
N LEU A 6 -44.50 -17.73 -0.60
CA LEU A 6 -45.85 -18.30 -0.48
C LEU A 6 -46.69 -18.23 -1.76
N ILE A 7 -46.46 -17.18 -2.58
CA ILE A 7 -47.19 -16.97 -3.84
C ILE A 7 -46.61 -17.86 -4.95
N ILE A 8 -45.29 -18.13 -4.93
CA ILE A 8 -44.63 -18.95 -5.96
C ILE A 8 -44.97 -20.44 -5.78
N THR A 9 -45.04 -20.94 -4.53
CA THR A 9 -45.42 -22.32 -4.25
C THR A 9 -46.89 -22.60 -4.52
N LEU A 10 -47.80 -21.65 -4.23
CA LEU A 10 -49.21 -21.79 -4.63
C LEU A 10 -49.40 -21.76 -6.15
N LEU A 11 -48.64 -20.92 -6.89
CA LEU A 11 -48.69 -20.91 -8.34
C LEU A 11 -48.10 -22.18 -8.96
N SER A 12 -47.10 -22.81 -8.37
CA SER A 12 -46.51 -24.05 -8.88
C SER A 12 -47.48 -25.25 -8.70
N VAL A 13 -48.21 -25.28 -7.61
CA VAL A 13 -49.26 -26.32 -7.40
C VAL A 13 -50.44 -26.14 -8.38
N ILE A 14 -50.83 -24.90 -8.67
CA ILE A 14 -51.88 -24.58 -9.65
C ILE A 14 -51.41 -24.85 -11.08
N LEU A 15 -50.15 -24.53 -11.43
CA LEU A 15 -49.58 -24.80 -12.75
C LEU A 15 -49.41 -26.30 -13.04
N CYS A 16 -49.12 -27.12 -12.03
CA CYS A 16 -49.07 -28.57 -12.19
C CYS A 16 -50.46 -29.19 -12.50
N LEU A 17 -51.54 -28.52 -12.12
CA LEU A 17 -52.91 -28.95 -12.45
C LEU A 17 -53.31 -28.61 -13.89
N PHE A 18 -52.61 -27.69 -14.57
CA PHE A 18 -52.93 -27.22 -15.93
C PHE A 18 -51.96 -27.68 -17.03
N SER A 19 -50.88 -28.40 -16.70
CA SER A 19 -49.84 -28.78 -17.68
C SER A 19 -50.10 -30.09 -18.44
N CYS A 20 -51.31 -30.66 -18.40
CA CYS A 20 -51.68 -31.80 -19.23
C CYS A 20 -52.80 -31.37 -20.21
N LYS A 21 -52.43 -30.67 -21.29
CA LYS A 21 -53.36 -30.54 -22.42
C LYS A 21 -52.59 -30.56 -23.74
N ASN A 22 -52.55 -31.77 -24.33
CA ASN A 22 -52.70 -31.94 -25.77
C ASN A 22 -53.13 -33.38 -26.04
N GLN A 23 -54.36 -33.66 -25.73
CA GLN A 23 -55.23 -34.65 -26.38
C GLN A 23 -56.64 -34.22 -25.99
N GLU A 24 -57.57 -34.22 -26.92
CA GLU A 24 -58.98 -34.02 -26.66
C GLU A 24 -59.49 -35.18 -25.80
N GLU A 25 -59.29 -35.12 -24.48
CA GLU A 25 -60.00 -35.91 -23.50
C GLU A 25 -61.32 -35.18 -23.15
N VAL A 26 -62.41 -35.79 -23.47
CA VAL A 26 -63.73 -35.46 -22.96
C VAL A 26 -63.63 -35.17 -21.47
N VAL A 27 -63.84 -33.91 -21.07
CA VAL A 27 -63.78 -33.46 -19.67
C VAL A 27 -64.89 -34.25 -18.94
N LYS A 28 -64.57 -35.42 -18.35
CA LYS A 28 -65.42 -36.09 -17.38
C LYS A 28 -65.61 -35.13 -16.22
N GLN A 29 -66.90 -34.89 -15.87
CA GLN A 29 -67.14 -34.16 -14.63
C GLN A 29 -66.49 -34.92 -13.47
N PRO A 30 -65.77 -34.21 -12.59
CA PRO A 30 -65.12 -34.86 -11.44
C PRO A 30 -66.16 -35.60 -10.59
N ASN A 31 -65.91 -36.85 -10.28
CA ASN A 31 -66.70 -37.58 -9.34
C ASN A 31 -66.39 -37.15 -7.90
N ASP A 32 -67.27 -37.56 -6.94
CA ASP A 32 -67.09 -37.18 -5.54
C ASP A 32 -65.75 -37.61 -4.95
N ASN A 33 -65.13 -38.70 -5.45
CA ASN A 33 -63.82 -39.13 -5.04
C ASN A 33 -62.72 -38.18 -5.56
N ASP A 34 -62.84 -37.65 -6.79
CA ASP A 34 -61.89 -36.71 -7.36
C ASP A 34 -61.94 -35.40 -6.59
N ILE A 35 -63.08 -34.90 -6.21
CA ILE A 35 -63.26 -33.71 -5.38
C ILE A 35 -62.66 -33.93 -3.99
N LYS A 36 -62.90 -35.08 -3.38
CA LYS A 36 -62.29 -35.41 -2.08
C LYS A 36 -60.76 -35.49 -2.12
N VAL A 37 -60.19 -36.08 -3.15
CA VAL A 37 -58.76 -36.18 -3.34
C VAL A 37 -58.16 -34.79 -3.52
N ALA A 38 -58.76 -33.91 -4.34
CA ALA A 38 -58.33 -32.56 -4.52
C ALA A 38 -58.29 -31.77 -3.19
N GLN A 39 -59.34 -31.91 -2.38
CA GLN A 39 -59.42 -31.31 -1.05
C GLN A 39 -58.30 -31.84 -0.12
N LEU A 40 -58.08 -33.15 -0.07
CA LEU A 40 -57.04 -33.78 0.73
C LEU A 40 -55.63 -33.30 0.31
N VAL A 41 -55.39 -33.12 -1.00
CA VAL A 41 -54.10 -32.59 -1.51
C VAL A 41 -53.87 -31.13 -1.07
N ILE A 42 -54.92 -30.29 -1.14
CA ILE A 42 -54.85 -28.89 -0.71
C ILE A 42 -54.61 -28.83 0.81
N ASP A 43 -55.36 -29.61 1.60
CA ASP A 43 -55.18 -29.64 3.04
C ASP A 43 -53.81 -30.16 3.44
N ALA A 44 -53.29 -31.20 2.77
CA ALA A 44 -51.97 -31.75 3.00
C ALA A 44 -50.86 -30.72 2.68
N ALA A 45 -50.98 -30.04 1.54
CA ALA A 45 -50.02 -28.97 1.16
C ALA A 45 -50.06 -27.82 2.18
N THR A 46 -51.25 -27.42 2.62
CA THR A 46 -51.42 -26.38 3.65
C THR A 46 -50.75 -26.80 4.97
N GLN A 47 -50.95 -28.03 5.43
CA GLN A 47 -50.32 -28.53 6.65
C GLN A 47 -48.78 -28.59 6.52
N ARG A 48 -48.28 -28.96 5.35
CA ARG A 48 -46.85 -28.95 5.08
C ARG A 48 -46.25 -27.55 5.18
N GLU A 49 -46.88 -26.54 4.55
CA GLU A 49 -46.42 -25.14 4.61
C GLU A 49 -46.48 -24.56 6.04
N LEU A 50 -47.42 -25.07 6.87
CA LEU A 50 -47.48 -24.72 8.29
C LEU A 50 -46.46 -25.47 9.15
N GLY A 51 -45.63 -26.36 8.57
CA GLY A 51 -44.66 -27.18 9.29
C GLY A 51 -45.23 -28.38 10.01
N ASN A 52 -46.54 -28.71 9.82
CA ASN A 52 -47.22 -29.83 10.45
C ASN A 52 -47.00 -31.13 9.64
N PHE A 53 -45.73 -31.57 9.54
CA PHE A 53 -45.28 -32.65 8.67
C PHE A 53 -45.99 -33.99 8.93
N GLU A 54 -46.27 -34.33 10.20
CA GLU A 54 -47.01 -35.57 10.56
C GLU A 54 -48.43 -35.55 9.99
N ARG A 55 -49.14 -34.42 10.14
CA ARG A 55 -50.49 -34.26 9.62
C ARG A 55 -50.51 -34.27 8.09
N ALA A 56 -49.57 -33.55 7.45
CA ALA A 56 -49.41 -33.55 6.00
C ALA A 56 -49.15 -34.96 5.46
N SER A 57 -48.24 -35.72 6.08
CA SER A 57 -47.94 -37.12 5.73
C SER A 57 -49.19 -38.01 5.82
N SER A 58 -49.97 -37.87 6.90
CA SER A 58 -51.23 -38.63 7.06
C SER A 58 -52.22 -38.36 5.94
N LEU A 59 -52.38 -37.07 5.57
CA LEU A 59 -53.28 -36.65 4.49
C LEU A 59 -52.82 -37.16 3.12
N TYR A 60 -51.51 -37.07 2.79
CA TYR A 60 -51.01 -37.62 1.53
C TYR A 60 -51.15 -39.17 1.47
N LYS A 61 -50.96 -39.87 2.59
CA LYS A 61 -51.26 -41.33 2.67
C LYS A 61 -52.74 -41.64 2.44
N GLU A 62 -53.63 -40.75 2.87
CA GLU A 62 -55.05 -40.88 2.58
C GLU A 62 -55.36 -40.66 1.10
N VAL A 63 -54.72 -39.66 0.46
CA VAL A 63 -54.72 -39.44 -1.02
C VAL A 63 -54.38 -40.73 -1.74
N ILE A 64 -53.28 -41.41 -1.36
CA ILE A 64 -52.80 -42.64 -1.98
C ILE A 64 -53.87 -43.82 -1.80
N LYS A 65 -54.59 -43.86 -0.68
CA LYS A 65 -55.64 -44.85 -0.49
C LYS A 65 -56.78 -44.68 -1.49
N PHE A 66 -57.12 -43.41 -1.84
CA PHE A 66 -58.18 -43.13 -2.83
C PHE A 66 -57.66 -43.20 -4.27
N GLN A 67 -56.43 -42.80 -4.48
CA GLN A 67 -55.74 -42.76 -5.79
C GLN A 67 -54.30 -43.33 -5.68
N PRO A 68 -54.13 -44.66 -5.76
CA PRO A 68 -52.80 -45.31 -5.65
C PRO A 68 -51.80 -44.88 -6.70
N ASN A 69 -52.25 -44.28 -7.81
CA ASN A 69 -51.42 -43.79 -8.90
C ASN A 69 -51.18 -42.28 -8.82
N ASN A 70 -51.45 -41.64 -7.68
CA ASN A 70 -51.21 -40.21 -7.50
C ASN A 70 -49.71 -39.91 -7.28
N SER A 71 -49.00 -39.65 -8.36
CA SER A 71 -47.55 -39.38 -8.33
C SER A 71 -47.16 -38.18 -7.49
N LEU A 72 -48.04 -37.15 -7.43
CA LEU A 72 -47.80 -35.95 -6.60
C LEU A 72 -47.78 -36.29 -5.11
N ALA A 73 -48.70 -37.17 -4.64
CA ALA A 73 -48.75 -37.56 -3.24
C ALA A 73 -47.45 -38.30 -2.82
N TYR A 74 -46.95 -39.19 -3.65
CA TYR A 74 -45.65 -39.85 -3.40
C TYR A 74 -44.47 -38.85 -3.40
N TYR A 75 -44.44 -37.91 -4.35
CA TYR A 75 -43.41 -36.86 -4.41
C TYR A 75 -43.41 -36.00 -3.14
N GLN A 76 -44.58 -35.61 -2.66
CA GLN A 76 -44.70 -34.79 -1.45
C GLN A 76 -44.39 -35.60 -0.17
N LEU A 77 -44.73 -36.89 -0.12
CA LEU A 77 -44.31 -37.77 0.96
C LEU A 77 -42.80 -37.93 1.00
N ALA A 78 -42.14 -38.06 -0.16
CA ALA A 78 -40.69 -38.11 -0.25
C ALA A 78 -40.05 -36.87 0.34
N ALA A 79 -40.60 -35.68 0.06
CA ALA A 79 -40.10 -34.42 0.63
C ALA A 79 -40.26 -34.39 2.16
N ILE A 80 -41.43 -34.81 2.68
CA ILE A 80 -41.67 -34.85 4.13
C ILE A 80 -40.77 -35.89 4.82
N ASP A 81 -40.60 -37.08 4.22
CA ASP A 81 -39.70 -38.11 4.75
C ASP A 81 -38.25 -37.63 4.79
N PHE A 82 -37.84 -36.86 3.79
CA PHE A 82 -36.52 -36.28 3.75
C PHE A 82 -36.30 -35.25 4.87
N GLU A 83 -37.25 -34.32 5.07
CA GLU A 83 -37.20 -33.34 6.18
C GLU A 83 -37.14 -34.04 7.55
N ASN A 84 -37.85 -35.18 7.69
CA ASN A 84 -37.83 -36.00 8.88
C ASN A 84 -36.61 -36.94 8.99
N LYS A 85 -35.63 -36.82 8.07
CA LYS A 85 -34.43 -37.65 7.99
C LYS A 85 -34.68 -39.14 7.72
N ASN A 86 -35.83 -39.48 7.22
CA ASN A 86 -36.23 -40.85 6.82
C ASN A 86 -35.77 -41.12 5.39
N ILE A 87 -34.45 -41.10 5.15
CA ILE A 87 -33.86 -41.14 3.80
C ILE A 87 -34.31 -42.33 2.96
N ALA A 88 -34.47 -43.52 3.57
CA ALA A 88 -34.91 -44.71 2.85
C ALA A 88 -36.32 -44.54 2.27
N ASN A 89 -37.27 -44.07 3.08
CA ASN A 89 -38.64 -43.82 2.66
C ASN A 89 -38.73 -42.68 1.65
N ALA A 90 -37.91 -41.63 1.83
CA ALA A 90 -37.82 -40.51 0.89
C ALA A 90 -37.42 -41.00 -0.53
N ILE A 91 -36.39 -41.85 -0.62
CA ILE A 91 -35.97 -42.46 -1.89
C ILE A 91 -37.07 -43.36 -2.46
N GLU A 92 -37.67 -44.24 -1.66
CA GLU A 92 -38.71 -45.17 -2.12
C GLU A 92 -39.93 -44.41 -2.68
N ASN A 93 -40.45 -43.45 -1.93
CA ASN A 93 -41.58 -42.62 -2.34
C ASN A 93 -41.27 -41.81 -3.60
N ASN A 94 -40.05 -41.28 -3.72
CA ASN A 94 -39.65 -40.53 -4.89
C ASN A 94 -39.53 -41.42 -6.14
N LEU A 95 -38.94 -42.62 -6.01
CA LEU A 95 -38.89 -43.60 -7.10
C LEU A 95 -40.30 -44.00 -7.55
N LYS A 96 -41.25 -44.15 -6.62
CA LYS A 96 -42.64 -44.44 -6.97
C LYS A 96 -43.30 -43.27 -7.71
N ALA A 97 -43.03 -42.05 -7.33
CA ALA A 97 -43.49 -40.86 -8.06
C ALA A 97 -42.93 -40.82 -9.50
N ILE A 98 -41.67 -41.16 -9.69
CA ILE A 98 -41.01 -41.24 -11.03
C ILE A 98 -41.63 -42.40 -11.85
N GLU A 99 -41.85 -43.58 -11.26
CA GLU A 99 -42.50 -44.72 -11.93
C GLU A 99 -43.85 -44.32 -12.50
N LEU A 100 -44.66 -43.60 -11.68
CA LEU A 100 -46.00 -43.17 -12.07
C LEU A 100 -46.02 -42.02 -13.07
N SER A 101 -44.97 -41.16 -13.07
CA SER A 101 -44.85 -40.00 -13.95
C SER A 101 -43.43 -39.83 -14.47
N PRO A 102 -42.94 -40.71 -15.38
CA PRO A 102 -41.55 -40.81 -15.78
C PRO A 102 -41.01 -39.57 -16.55
N LYS A 103 -41.90 -38.76 -17.14
CA LYS A 103 -41.55 -37.53 -17.86
C LYS A 103 -41.47 -36.30 -16.96
N ASN A 104 -41.85 -36.41 -15.69
CA ASN A 104 -41.78 -35.29 -14.77
C ASN A 104 -40.35 -35.16 -14.22
N HIS A 105 -39.63 -34.18 -14.73
CA HIS A 105 -38.23 -33.92 -14.34
C HIS A 105 -38.09 -33.46 -12.89
N TRP A 106 -39.11 -32.83 -12.30
CA TRP A 106 -39.07 -32.37 -10.90
C TRP A 106 -38.87 -33.50 -9.91
N TYR A 107 -39.48 -34.66 -10.17
CA TYR A 107 -39.35 -35.82 -9.31
C TYR A 107 -37.91 -36.38 -9.35
N ARG A 108 -37.30 -36.35 -10.54
CA ARG A 108 -35.89 -36.74 -10.70
C ARG A 108 -34.95 -35.75 -10.05
N SER A 109 -35.25 -34.44 -10.13
CA SER A 109 -34.43 -33.38 -9.48
C SER A 109 -34.44 -33.57 -7.96
N GLN A 110 -35.60 -33.82 -7.35
CA GLN A 110 -35.69 -34.07 -5.91
C GLN A 110 -34.91 -35.33 -5.51
N LEU A 111 -35.02 -36.42 -6.29
CA LEU A 111 -34.26 -37.65 -6.02
C LEU A 111 -32.76 -37.43 -6.13
N ALA A 112 -32.33 -36.64 -7.10
CA ALA A 112 -30.93 -36.28 -7.25
C ALA A 112 -30.43 -35.47 -6.05
N GLU A 113 -31.23 -34.53 -5.55
CA GLU A 113 -30.90 -33.74 -4.35
C GLU A 113 -30.75 -34.65 -3.10
N ILE A 114 -31.65 -35.60 -2.90
CA ILE A 114 -31.56 -36.59 -1.81
C ILE A 114 -30.25 -37.40 -1.95
N TYR A 115 -29.91 -37.82 -3.16
CA TYR A 115 -28.66 -38.54 -3.41
C TYR A 115 -27.41 -37.68 -3.18
N LEU A 116 -27.43 -36.38 -3.54
CA LEU A 116 -26.34 -35.47 -3.28
C LEU A 116 -26.08 -35.28 -1.80
N LEU A 117 -27.13 -35.00 -1.02
CA LEU A 117 -27.02 -34.78 0.42
C LEU A 117 -26.63 -36.06 1.19
N THR A 118 -26.76 -37.22 0.55
CA THR A 118 -26.29 -38.51 1.08
C THR A 118 -24.99 -39.00 0.44
N ASN A 119 -24.26 -38.13 -0.29
CA ASN A 119 -23.01 -38.41 -0.99
C ASN A 119 -23.08 -39.56 -2.02
N GLN A 120 -24.29 -39.84 -2.55
CA GLN A 120 -24.49 -40.86 -3.58
C GLN A 120 -24.35 -40.23 -4.99
N PHE A 121 -23.21 -39.62 -5.29
CA PHE A 121 -22.97 -38.82 -6.50
C PHE A 121 -23.28 -39.54 -7.81
N ASP A 122 -22.98 -40.85 -7.91
CA ASP A 122 -23.29 -41.61 -9.13
C ASP A 122 -24.78 -41.70 -9.42
N LYS A 123 -25.60 -41.96 -8.37
CA LYS A 123 -27.05 -42.03 -8.52
C LYS A 123 -27.65 -40.65 -8.82
N ALA A 124 -27.11 -39.60 -8.23
CA ALA A 124 -27.53 -38.23 -8.55
C ALA A 124 -27.22 -37.91 -10.03
N ALA A 125 -26.03 -38.26 -10.52
CA ALA A 125 -25.63 -38.05 -11.90
C ALA A 125 -26.55 -38.82 -12.89
N GLU A 126 -27.00 -40.03 -12.54
CA GLU A 126 -27.94 -40.78 -13.36
C GLU A 126 -29.30 -40.06 -13.48
N GLN A 127 -29.78 -39.45 -12.39
CA GLN A 127 -31.04 -38.71 -12.47
C GLN A 127 -30.87 -37.47 -13.39
N TYR A 128 -29.80 -36.72 -13.27
CA TYR A 128 -29.57 -35.56 -14.14
C TYR A 128 -29.34 -35.93 -15.61
N LYS A 129 -28.76 -37.08 -15.92
CA LYS A 129 -28.70 -37.58 -17.30
C LYS A 129 -30.10 -37.82 -17.88
N GLU A 130 -30.97 -38.42 -17.09
CA GLU A 130 -32.36 -38.63 -17.51
C GLU A 130 -33.13 -37.32 -17.65
N ILE A 131 -32.86 -36.32 -16.78
CA ILE A 131 -33.45 -34.98 -16.90
C ILE A 131 -32.98 -34.31 -18.20
N ILE A 132 -31.70 -34.39 -18.54
CA ILE A 132 -31.14 -33.87 -19.79
C ILE A 132 -31.74 -34.55 -20.99
N ASN A 133 -31.99 -35.86 -20.95
CA ASN A 133 -32.68 -36.59 -22.01
C ASN A 133 -34.13 -36.09 -22.23
N LEU A 134 -34.80 -35.71 -21.14
CA LEU A 134 -36.17 -35.17 -21.19
C LEU A 134 -36.19 -33.69 -21.66
N GLN A 135 -35.17 -32.92 -21.26
CA GLN A 135 -35.08 -31.47 -21.51
C GLN A 135 -33.65 -31.07 -21.99
N PRO A 136 -33.28 -31.44 -23.21
CA PRO A 136 -31.91 -31.35 -23.68
C PRO A 136 -31.41 -29.90 -23.95
N ASN A 137 -32.30 -28.91 -23.93
CA ASN A 137 -31.96 -27.52 -24.24
C ASN A 137 -31.80 -26.65 -22.98
N VAL A 138 -31.95 -27.20 -21.79
CA VAL A 138 -31.87 -26.49 -20.52
C VAL A 138 -30.41 -26.58 -20.02
N THR A 139 -29.69 -25.49 -20.10
CA THR A 139 -28.27 -25.39 -19.75
C THR A 139 -27.99 -25.73 -18.28
N GLU A 140 -28.90 -25.34 -17.41
CA GLU A 140 -28.78 -25.51 -15.96
C GLU A 140 -28.59 -26.98 -15.57
N TYR A 141 -29.26 -27.93 -16.25
CA TYR A 141 -29.12 -29.35 -15.94
C TYR A 141 -27.73 -29.90 -16.30
N TYR A 142 -27.09 -29.35 -17.33
CA TYR A 142 -25.71 -29.72 -17.65
C TYR A 142 -24.77 -29.17 -16.59
N SER A 143 -24.97 -27.92 -16.15
CA SER A 143 -24.17 -27.30 -15.11
C SER A 143 -24.25 -28.09 -13.78
N GLU A 144 -25.46 -28.54 -13.40
CA GLU A 144 -25.63 -29.39 -12.24
C GLU A 144 -24.88 -30.73 -12.40
N LEU A 145 -25.02 -31.39 -13.54
CA LEU A 145 -24.33 -32.66 -13.80
C LEU A 145 -22.81 -32.51 -13.80
N ILE A 146 -22.30 -31.41 -14.35
CA ILE A 146 -20.87 -31.06 -14.30
C ILE A 146 -20.44 -30.91 -12.85
N GLY A 147 -21.18 -30.11 -12.04
CA GLY A 147 -20.91 -29.90 -10.63
C GLY A 147 -20.87 -31.21 -9.83
N ILE A 148 -21.81 -32.11 -10.09
CA ILE A 148 -21.86 -33.46 -9.47
C ILE A 148 -20.58 -34.24 -9.79
N TYR A 149 -20.13 -34.23 -11.04
CA TYR A 149 -18.93 -34.96 -11.41
C TYR A 149 -17.66 -34.31 -10.86
N VAL A 150 -17.60 -32.99 -10.77
CA VAL A 150 -16.48 -32.28 -10.12
C VAL A 150 -16.42 -32.65 -8.63
N ASN A 151 -17.55 -32.61 -7.93
CA ASN A 151 -17.62 -32.97 -6.51
C ASN A 151 -17.29 -34.44 -6.23
N ALA A 152 -17.56 -35.33 -7.20
CA ALA A 152 -17.23 -36.74 -7.13
C ALA A 152 -15.78 -37.06 -7.58
N ASP A 153 -14.95 -36.03 -7.88
CA ASP A 153 -13.61 -36.14 -8.47
C ASP A 153 -13.59 -36.91 -9.82
N LYS A 154 -14.71 -36.96 -10.54
CA LYS A 154 -14.86 -37.58 -11.85
C LYS A 154 -14.67 -36.55 -12.97
N THR A 155 -13.55 -35.87 -12.93
CA THR A 155 -13.27 -34.69 -13.76
C THR A 155 -13.33 -34.97 -15.27
N ASP A 156 -12.99 -36.19 -15.73
CA ASP A 156 -13.09 -36.54 -17.15
C ASP A 156 -14.57 -36.60 -17.61
N LYS A 157 -15.49 -37.10 -16.76
CA LYS A 157 -16.93 -37.08 -17.04
C LYS A 157 -17.49 -35.65 -17.03
N ALA A 158 -16.97 -34.78 -16.16
CA ALA A 158 -17.33 -33.37 -16.16
C ALA A 158 -16.98 -32.71 -17.50
N ILE A 159 -15.78 -32.98 -18.02
CA ILE A 159 -15.32 -32.50 -19.34
C ILE A 159 -16.21 -33.03 -20.47
N GLU A 160 -16.59 -34.30 -20.44
CA GLU A 160 -17.48 -34.91 -21.44
C GLU A 160 -18.84 -34.19 -21.50
N VAL A 161 -19.43 -33.89 -20.32
CA VAL A 161 -20.71 -33.18 -20.24
C VAL A 161 -20.56 -31.72 -20.71
N ALA A 162 -19.49 -31.04 -20.33
CA ALA A 162 -19.19 -29.69 -20.79
C ALA A 162 -19.06 -29.65 -22.33
N ASN A 163 -18.30 -30.59 -22.93
CA ASN A 163 -18.18 -30.70 -24.38
C ASN A 163 -19.53 -31.03 -25.07
N LEU A 164 -20.39 -31.82 -24.42
CA LEU A 164 -21.71 -32.12 -24.95
C LEU A 164 -22.60 -30.87 -24.99
N LEU A 165 -22.54 -30.02 -23.96
CA LEU A 165 -23.27 -28.76 -23.93
C LEU A 165 -22.77 -27.80 -25.01
N GLU A 166 -21.44 -27.62 -25.12
CA GLU A 166 -20.85 -26.74 -26.13
C GLU A 166 -21.11 -27.20 -27.56
N LYS A 167 -21.14 -28.50 -27.80
CA LYS A 167 -21.52 -29.06 -29.11
C LYS A 167 -22.96 -28.69 -29.50
N ARG A 168 -23.84 -28.51 -28.52
CA ARG A 168 -25.25 -28.18 -28.75
C ARG A 168 -25.53 -26.70 -28.89
N GLN A 169 -24.87 -25.89 -28.07
CA GLN A 169 -25.21 -24.48 -27.88
C GLN A 169 -24.09 -23.50 -28.27
N GLY A 170 -22.92 -24.01 -28.65
CA GLY A 170 -21.72 -23.19 -28.92
C GLY A 170 -20.87 -22.97 -27.67
N VAL A 171 -19.92 -22.03 -27.76
CA VAL A 171 -19.01 -21.70 -26.66
C VAL A 171 -19.79 -21.27 -25.41
N ASN A 172 -19.47 -21.90 -24.30
CA ASN A 172 -20.08 -21.61 -23.00
C ASN A 172 -18.99 -21.27 -21.98
N GLU A 173 -19.07 -20.07 -21.43
CA GLU A 173 -18.06 -19.54 -20.50
C GLU A 173 -17.86 -20.46 -19.28
N TYR A 174 -18.96 -20.91 -18.67
CA TYR A 174 -18.90 -21.81 -17.52
C TYR A 174 -18.18 -23.12 -17.87
N CYS A 175 -18.53 -23.74 -19.01
CA CYS A 175 -17.92 -24.99 -19.48
C CYS A 175 -16.41 -24.82 -19.74
N SER A 176 -16.03 -23.79 -20.47
CA SER A 176 -14.62 -23.52 -20.77
C SER A 176 -13.82 -23.21 -19.50
N MET A 177 -14.38 -22.46 -18.54
CA MET A 177 -13.71 -22.19 -17.26
C MET A 177 -13.57 -23.44 -16.38
N ILE A 178 -14.58 -24.32 -16.35
CA ILE A 178 -14.47 -25.61 -15.64
C ILE A 178 -13.39 -26.48 -16.28
N LYS A 179 -13.38 -26.61 -17.60
CA LYS A 179 -12.34 -27.35 -18.32
C LYS A 179 -10.95 -26.77 -18.06
N TYR A 180 -10.80 -25.43 -18.12
CA TYR A 180 -9.57 -24.74 -17.77
C TYR A 180 -9.08 -25.13 -16.36
N ASN A 181 -9.96 -25.06 -15.36
CA ASN A 181 -9.59 -25.37 -13.98
C ASN A 181 -9.22 -26.86 -13.82
N ILE A 182 -9.96 -27.79 -14.43
CA ILE A 182 -9.65 -29.21 -14.41
C ILE A 182 -8.29 -29.48 -15.09
N TYR A 183 -8.03 -28.91 -16.28
CA TYR A 183 -6.76 -29.11 -16.96
C TYR A 183 -5.60 -28.51 -16.17
N LYS A 184 -5.81 -27.35 -15.54
CA LYS A 184 -4.81 -26.69 -14.68
C LYS A 184 -4.48 -27.56 -13.46
N SER A 185 -5.47 -28.12 -12.78
CA SER A 185 -5.25 -29.01 -11.61
C SER A 185 -4.51 -30.30 -11.98
N LYS A 186 -4.70 -30.79 -13.22
CA LYS A 186 -3.98 -31.96 -13.78
C LYS A 186 -2.62 -31.59 -14.42
N ASN A 187 -2.12 -30.35 -14.26
CA ASN A 187 -0.90 -29.84 -14.88
C ASN A 187 -0.89 -29.93 -16.44
N GLN A 188 -2.07 -30.00 -17.08
CA GLN A 188 -2.23 -30.03 -18.53
C GLN A 188 -2.33 -28.59 -19.09
N HIS A 189 -1.29 -27.79 -18.88
CA HIS A 189 -1.29 -26.35 -19.14
C HIS A 189 -1.67 -25.97 -20.58
N GLU A 190 -1.21 -26.73 -21.57
CA GLU A 190 -1.56 -26.45 -22.98
C GLU A 190 -3.05 -26.60 -23.26
N LYS A 191 -3.71 -27.62 -22.66
CA LYS A 191 -5.16 -27.81 -22.81
C LYS A 191 -5.93 -26.72 -22.07
N ALA A 192 -5.48 -26.37 -20.88
CA ALA A 192 -6.07 -25.28 -20.12
C ALA A 192 -6.05 -23.98 -20.91
N ILE A 193 -4.92 -23.61 -21.47
CA ILE A 193 -4.77 -22.37 -22.24
C ILE A 193 -5.62 -22.36 -23.52
N LYS A 194 -5.81 -23.50 -24.18
CA LYS A 194 -6.73 -23.57 -25.33
C LYS A 194 -8.15 -23.15 -24.97
N GLU A 195 -8.64 -23.50 -23.79
CA GLU A 195 -9.95 -23.05 -23.34
C GLU A 195 -10.01 -21.52 -23.16
N ILE A 196 -8.95 -20.92 -22.61
CA ILE A 196 -8.85 -19.46 -22.49
C ILE A 196 -8.68 -18.78 -23.85
N GLU A 197 -7.96 -19.39 -24.81
CA GLU A 197 -7.89 -18.89 -26.20
C GLU A 197 -9.27 -18.88 -26.88
N ILE A 198 -10.11 -19.88 -26.62
CA ILE A 198 -11.49 -19.92 -27.11
C ILE A 198 -12.29 -18.76 -26.49
N LEU A 199 -12.22 -18.61 -25.16
CA LEU A 199 -12.92 -17.54 -24.45
C LEU A 199 -12.45 -16.15 -24.87
N SER A 200 -11.15 -15.95 -25.09
CA SER A 200 -10.62 -14.66 -25.52
C SER A 200 -11.03 -14.25 -26.94
N LYS A 201 -11.38 -15.23 -27.78
CA LYS A 201 -11.95 -14.96 -29.12
C LYS A 201 -13.42 -14.58 -29.04
N GLU A 202 -14.17 -15.26 -28.19
CA GLU A 202 -15.60 -14.99 -27.98
C GLU A 202 -15.81 -13.67 -27.20
N TYR A 203 -14.93 -13.39 -26.23
CA TYR A 203 -14.96 -12.20 -25.39
C TYR A 203 -13.65 -11.40 -25.49
N PRO A 204 -13.38 -10.72 -26.63
CA PRO A 204 -12.09 -10.10 -26.93
C PRO A 204 -11.71 -8.94 -26.02
N SER A 205 -12.68 -8.35 -25.32
CA SER A 205 -12.48 -7.26 -24.35
C SER A 205 -12.42 -7.73 -22.90
N ASN A 206 -12.41 -9.04 -22.65
CA ASN A 206 -12.30 -9.56 -21.30
C ASN A 206 -10.84 -9.54 -20.84
N VAL A 207 -10.52 -8.58 -19.97
CA VAL A 207 -9.18 -8.34 -19.43
C VAL A 207 -8.61 -9.59 -18.74
N SER A 208 -9.44 -10.35 -18.01
CA SER A 208 -8.98 -11.55 -17.29
C SER A 208 -8.44 -12.62 -18.23
N TYR A 209 -9.10 -12.88 -19.34
CA TYR A 209 -8.63 -13.89 -20.32
C TYR A 209 -7.36 -13.44 -21.01
N LEU A 210 -7.29 -12.16 -21.40
CA LEU A 210 -6.08 -11.60 -22.00
C LEU A 210 -4.90 -11.66 -21.04
N SER A 211 -5.10 -11.36 -19.74
CA SER A 211 -4.07 -11.42 -18.71
C SER A 211 -3.57 -12.85 -18.46
N ILE A 212 -4.48 -13.83 -18.39
CA ILE A 212 -4.09 -15.25 -18.26
C ILE A 212 -3.23 -15.71 -19.45
N LEU A 213 -3.63 -15.35 -20.67
CA LEU A 213 -2.86 -15.67 -21.88
C LEU A 213 -1.51 -14.97 -21.91
N ALA A 214 -1.47 -13.69 -21.57
CA ALA A 214 -0.23 -12.91 -21.50
C ALA A 214 0.77 -13.57 -20.56
N GLN A 215 0.35 -13.88 -19.34
CA GLN A 215 1.18 -14.53 -18.33
C GLN A 215 1.67 -15.91 -18.80
N TYR A 216 0.80 -16.71 -19.42
CA TYR A 216 1.20 -18.00 -19.98
C TYR A 216 2.28 -17.86 -21.04
N TYR A 217 2.10 -16.92 -22.00
CA TYR A 217 3.07 -16.72 -23.06
C TYR A 217 4.40 -16.19 -22.55
N LEU A 218 4.40 -15.29 -21.57
CA LEU A 218 5.61 -14.79 -20.91
C LEU A 218 6.37 -15.93 -20.23
N ASN A 219 5.68 -16.75 -19.44
CA ASN A 219 6.29 -17.87 -18.72
C ASN A 219 6.84 -18.98 -19.65
N ASN A 220 6.37 -19.03 -20.89
CA ASN A 220 6.82 -20.00 -21.91
C ASN A 220 7.76 -19.37 -22.96
N GLY A 221 8.39 -18.23 -22.67
CA GLY A 221 9.38 -17.58 -23.52
C GLY A 221 8.82 -16.97 -24.81
N LYS A 222 7.49 -16.85 -24.94
CA LYS A 222 6.83 -16.19 -26.09
C LYS A 222 6.56 -14.73 -25.77
N GLU A 223 7.61 -14.01 -25.42
CA GLU A 223 7.55 -12.68 -24.83
C GLU A 223 6.77 -11.67 -25.68
N ASN A 224 7.01 -11.63 -27.00
CA ASN A 224 6.30 -10.70 -27.90
C ASN A 224 4.78 -10.92 -27.87
N LYS A 225 4.32 -12.20 -27.86
CA LYS A 225 2.89 -12.49 -27.76
C LYS A 225 2.30 -12.07 -26.41
N GLY A 226 3.07 -12.27 -25.33
CA GLY A 226 2.68 -11.79 -23.99
C GLY A 226 2.53 -10.29 -23.96
N LEU A 227 3.52 -9.55 -24.45
CA LEU A 227 3.51 -8.09 -24.52
C LEU A 227 2.37 -7.53 -25.39
N ASP A 228 2.08 -8.15 -26.55
CA ASP A 228 0.96 -7.71 -27.40
C ASP A 228 -0.39 -7.84 -26.69
N LEU A 229 -0.56 -8.90 -25.89
CA LEU A 229 -1.77 -9.08 -25.08
C LEU A 229 -1.84 -8.07 -23.93
N MET A 230 -0.72 -7.79 -23.26
CA MET A 230 -0.66 -6.79 -22.21
C MET A 230 -0.97 -5.37 -22.71
N LYS A 231 -0.52 -5.04 -23.93
CA LYS A 231 -0.88 -3.78 -24.59
C LYS A 231 -2.38 -3.70 -24.89
N LYS A 232 -3.01 -4.80 -25.29
CA LYS A 232 -4.47 -4.86 -25.46
C LYS A 232 -5.20 -4.67 -24.13
N VAL A 233 -4.69 -5.26 -23.04
CA VAL A 233 -5.23 -5.01 -21.69
C VAL A 233 -5.14 -3.52 -21.34
N GLU A 234 -4.01 -2.88 -21.64
CA GLU A 234 -3.79 -1.45 -21.41
C GLU A 234 -4.76 -0.56 -22.24
N GLU A 235 -5.07 -0.95 -23.49
CA GLU A 235 -6.05 -0.26 -24.34
C GLU A 235 -7.47 -0.36 -23.76
N ILE A 236 -7.83 -1.51 -23.15
CA ILE A 236 -9.17 -1.76 -22.59
C ILE A 236 -9.31 -1.14 -21.20
N ASP A 237 -8.35 -1.34 -20.32
CA ASP A 237 -8.29 -0.79 -18.97
C ASP A 237 -6.91 -0.16 -18.71
N PRO A 238 -6.72 1.12 -19.10
CA PRO A 238 -5.46 1.84 -18.91
C PRO A 238 -5.01 1.96 -17.44
N ASN A 239 -5.92 1.74 -16.50
CA ASN A 239 -5.67 1.80 -15.06
C ASN A 239 -5.59 0.42 -14.39
N ASN A 240 -5.41 -0.63 -15.17
CA ASN A 240 -5.22 -1.98 -14.63
C ASN A 240 -3.86 -2.08 -13.93
N VAL A 241 -3.89 -2.14 -12.61
CA VAL A 241 -2.69 -2.08 -11.76
C VAL A 241 -1.75 -3.24 -12.06
N GLU A 242 -2.30 -4.47 -12.10
CA GLU A 242 -1.51 -5.69 -12.31
C GLU A 242 -0.80 -5.65 -13.67
N ASN A 243 -1.47 -5.15 -14.70
CA ASN A 243 -0.90 -5.03 -16.04
C ASN A 243 0.19 -3.96 -16.11
N ILE A 244 -0.03 -2.81 -15.47
CA ILE A 244 0.96 -1.72 -15.43
C ILE A 244 2.23 -2.18 -14.69
N VAL A 245 2.08 -2.84 -13.53
CA VAL A 245 3.21 -3.39 -12.75
C VAL A 245 3.98 -4.42 -13.58
N ALA A 246 3.27 -5.34 -14.22
CA ALA A 246 3.92 -6.37 -15.04
C ALA A 246 4.67 -5.80 -16.26
N LEU A 247 4.10 -4.80 -16.95
CA LEU A 247 4.78 -4.09 -18.04
C LEU A 247 6.02 -3.36 -17.54
N MET A 248 5.92 -2.65 -16.43
CA MET A 248 7.04 -1.96 -15.80
C MET A 248 8.19 -2.94 -15.48
N GLU A 249 7.90 -4.06 -14.83
CA GLU A 249 8.91 -5.08 -14.51
C GLU A 249 9.59 -5.67 -15.75
N ILE A 250 8.82 -5.92 -16.81
CA ILE A 250 9.34 -6.45 -18.08
C ILE A 250 10.31 -5.45 -18.72
N TYR A 251 9.92 -4.18 -18.82
CA TYR A 251 10.79 -3.14 -19.40
C TYR A 251 12.02 -2.91 -18.55
N TYR A 252 11.88 -2.96 -17.23
CA TYR A 252 13.02 -2.86 -16.31
C TYR A 252 14.03 -4.01 -16.50
N LYS A 253 13.53 -5.26 -16.60
CA LYS A 253 14.38 -6.45 -16.88
C LYS A 253 15.08 -6.39 -18.24
N LYS A 254 14.46 -5.72 -19.22
CA LYS A 254 15.05 -5.48 -20.55
C LYS A 254 16.11 -4.39 -20.56
N GLY A 255 16.25 -3.61 -19.48
CA GLY A 255 17.09 -2.42 -19.45
C GLY A 255 16.49 -1.21 -20.16
N ASP A 256 15.23 -1.25 -20.57
CA ASP A 256 14.49 -0.11 -21.09
C ASP A 256 13.93 0.72 -19.92
N ILE A 257 14.84 1.45 -19.29
CA ILE A 257 14.54 2.25 -18.11
C ILE A 257 13.49 3.33 -18.41
N SER A 258 13.55 3.95 -19.60
CA SER A 258 12.61 5.02 -19.98
C SER A 258 11.15 4.50 -20.01
N SER A 259 10.91 3.34 -20.60
CA SER A 259 9.57 2.74 -20.60
C SER A 259 9.14 2.30 -19.19
N ALA A 260 10.05 1.72 -18.40
CA ALA A 260 9.76 1.33 -17.02
C ALA A 260 9.35 2.54 -16.16
N GLU A 261 10.08 3.66 -16.27
CA GLU A 261 9.77 4.93 -15.59
C GLU A 261 8.40 5.50 -16.01
N ALA A 262 8.05 5.41 -17.30
CA ALA A 262 6.73 5.85 -17.78
C ALA A 262 5.58 5.05 -17.15
N TYR A 263 5.77 3.74 -16.95
CA TYR A 263 4.80 2.90 -16.24
C TYR A 263 4.79 3.18 -14.73
N MET A 264 5.92 3.52 -14.12
CA MET A 264 5.96 3.98 -12.73
C MET A 264 5.18 5.30 -12.56
N ASP A 265 5.35 6.26 -13.46
CA ASP A 265 4.56 7.50 -13.48
C ASP A 265 3.03 7.19 -13.54
N LYS A 266 2.61 6.19 -14.35
CA LYS A 266 1.21 5.74 -14.40
C LYS A 266 0.75 5.16 -13.05
N LEU A 267 1.58 4.35 -12.38
CA LEU A 267 1.27 3.78 -11.06
C LEU A 267 1.13 4.88 -10.00
N CYS A 268 2.07 5.81 -9.95
CA CYS A 268 2.03 6.93 -9.02
C CYS A 268 0.75 7.76 -9.16
N ASN A 269 0.26 7.93 -10.40
CA ASN A 269 -0.96 8.69 -10.69
C ASN A 269 -2.24 7.83 -10.73
N ASN A 270 -2.16 6.51 -10.49
CA ASN A 270 -3.32 5.61 -10.59
C ASN A 270 -4.29 5.82 -9.42
N PRO A 271 -5.56 6.18 -9.68
CA PRO A 271 -6.55 6.42 -8.63
C PRO A 271 -7.05 5.14 -7.94
N LYS A 272 -6.85 3.95 -8.56
CA LYS A 272 -7.26 2.66 -7.99
C LYS A 272 -6.31 2.15 -6.91
N MET A 273 -5.09 2.71 -6.81
CA MET A 273 -4.09 2.33 -5.82
C MET A 273 -4.09 3.30 -4.64
N GLY A 274 -4.01 2.74 -3.43
CA GLY A 274 -3.81 3.50 -2.21
C GLY A 274 -2.37 4.01 -2.03
N PHE A 275 -2.18 4.93 -1.09
CA PHE A 275 -0.85 5.48 -0.78
C PHE A 275 0.16 4.39 -0.40
N GLU A 276 -0.20 3.47 0.50
CA GLU A 276 0.71 2.43 0.99
C GLU A 276 1.20 1.49 -0.12
N GLU A 277 0.30 1.10 -1.03
CA GLU A 277 0.65 0.23 -2.15
C GLU A 277 1.62 0.92 -3.10
N LYS A 278 1.39 2.20 -3.42
CA LYS A 278 2.28 3.02 -4.25
C LYS A 278 3.65 3.18 -3.59
N ASN A 279 3.66 3.52 -2.31
CA ASN A 279 4.88 3.71 -1.54
C ASN A 279 5.71 2.42 -1.48
N GLN A 280 5.08 1.27 -1.27
CA GLN A 280 5.76 -0.02 -1.26
C GLN A 280 6.39 -0.35 -2.61
N LEU A 281 5.70 -0.10 -3.73
CA LEU A 281 6.25 -0.31 -5.07
C LEU A 281 7.45 0.58 -5.35
N ILE A 282 7.37 1.87 -5.03
CA ILE A 282 8.46 2.82 -5.20
C ILE A 282 9.67 2.40 -4.37
N LEU A 283 9.47 2.04 -3.10
CA LEU A 283 10.54 1.56 -2.24
C LEU A 283 11.21 0.31 -2.81
N THR A 284 10.41 -0.67 -3.26
CA THR A 284 10.94 -1.94 -3.81
C THR A 284 11.81 -1.72 -5.03
N LEU A 285 11.45 -0.77 -5.89
CA LEU A 285 12.21 -0.47 -7.12
C LEU A 285 13.50 0.30 -6.88
N TYR A 286 13.46 1.23 -5.93
CA TYR A 286 14.55 2.18 -5.74
C TYR A 286 15.48 1.82 -4.58
N GLN A 287 15.04 0.96 -3.63
CA GLN A 287 15.73 0.71 -2.34
C GLN A 287 17.20 0.30 -2.48
N GLU A 288 17.57 -0.47 -3.51
CA GLU A 288 18.94 -0.95 -3.69
C GLU A 288 19.83 0.01 -4.53
N LYS A 289 19.25 0.95 -5.25
CA LYS A 289 19.95 1.75 -6.27
C LYS A 289 19.97 3.26 -6.01
N VAL A 290 19.05 3.77 -5.21
CA VAL A 290 18.93 5.20 -4.88
C VAL A 290 20.20 5.75 -4.23
N ASP A 291 20.99 4.90 -3.55
CA ASP A 291 22.21 5.32 -2.89
C ASP A 291 23.42 5.40 -3.83
N GLU A 292 23.34 4.76 -4.99
CA GLU A 292 24.47 4.58 -5.91
C GLU A 292 24.40 5.51 -7.14
N ASP A 293 23.18 5.97 -7.53
CA ASP A 293 22.96 6.71 -8.77
C ASP A 293 22.08 7.96 -8.58
N LEU A 294 22.64 9.14 -8.92
CA LEU A 294 21.92 10.41 -8.82
C LEU A 294 20.74 10.54 -9.80
N GLU A 295 20.78 9.88 -10.95
CA GLU A 295 19.68 9.91 -11.91
C GLU A 295 18.49 9.10 -11.36
N ILE A 296 18.77 7.94 -10.80
CA ILE A 296 17.77 7.11 -10.10
C ILE A 296 17.15 7.89 -8.93
N LEU A 297 17.97 8.58 -8.14
CA LEU A 297 17.48 9.44 -7.05
C LEU A 297 16.56 10.57 -7.55
N ARG A 298 16.88 11.20 -8.69
CA ARG A 298 16.03 12.25 -9.28
C ARG A 298 14.68 11.70 -9.73
N ASN A 299 14.66 10.52 -10.36
CA ASN A 299 13.42 9.84 -10.78
C ASN A 299 12.58 9.45 -9.56
N TYR A 300 13.21 8.92 -8.51
CA TYR A 300 12.55 8.67 -7.23
C TYR A 300 11.86 9.90 -6.66
N ILE A 301 12.58 11.03 -6.59
CA ILE A 301 12.02 12.31 -6.13
C ILE A 301 10.83 12.75 -6.99
N LYS A 302 10.94 12.65 -8.32
CA LYS A 302 9.87 13.00 -9.26
C LYS A 302 8.59 12.19 -8.99
N HIS A 303 8.71 10.89 -8.72
CA HIS A 303 7.56 10.04 -8.39
C HIS A 303 6.95 10.41 -7.03
N LEU A 304 7.78 10.71 -6.02
CA LEU A 304 7.30 11.22 -4.73
C LEU A 304 6.61 12.59 -4.88
N GLU A 305 7.13 13.49 -5.70
CA GLU A 305 6.49 14.79 -6.02
C GLU A 305 5.12 14.59 -6.69
N SER A 306 5.00 13.59 -7.57
CA SER A 306 3.73 13.23 -8.22
C SER A 306 2.72 12.71 -7.18
N MET A 307 3.16 11.85 -6.27
CA MET A 307 2.33 11.36 -5.17
C MET A 307 1.92 12.48 -4.21
N ALA A 308 2.80 13.46 -3.93
CA ALA A 308 2.50 14.57 -3.03
C ALA A 308 1.36 15.47 -3.54
N LYS A 309 1.10 15.49 -4.85
CA LYS A 309 -0.06 16.18 -5.44
C LYS A 309 -1.36 15.46 -5.14
N MET A 310 -1.34 14.12 -5.02
CA MET A 310 -2.52 13.29 -4.74
C MET A 310 -2.76 13.13 -3.23
N TYR A 311 -1.70 13.10 -2.44
CA TYR A 311 -1.72 12.86 -1.00
C TYR A 311 -1.00 13.99 -0.25
N PRO A 312 -1.46 15.25 -0.36
CA PRO A 312 -0.75 16.41 0.21
C PRO A 312 -0.63 16.40 1.73
N GLU A 313 -1.52 15.68 2.43
CA GLU A 313 -1.55 15.58 3.88
C GLU A 313 -0.80 14.35 4.44
N GLU A 314 -0.18 13.55 3.57
CA GLU A 314 0.59 12.38 3.99
C GLU A 314 2.00 12.79 4.45
N GLY A 315 2.17 12.96 5.74
CA GLY A 315 3.42 13.47 6.33
C GLY A 315 4.64 12.62 6.02
N ARG A 316 4.52 11.29 5.93
CA ARG A 316 5.64 10.40 5.60
C ARG A 316 6.18 10.64 4.19
N LEU A 317 5.32 11.02 3.26
CA LEU A 317 5.73 11.36 1.90
C LEU A 317 6.63 12.59 1.90
N TRP A 318 6.28 13.61 2.66
CA TRP A 318 7.09 14.81 2.84
C TRP A 318 8.42 14.51 3.55
N GLN A 319 8.44 13.55 4.49
CA GLN A 319 9.68 13.07 5.10
C GLN A 319 10.61 12.44 4.05
N PHE A 320 10.10 11.56 3.17
CA PHE A 320 10.91 10.97 2.09
C PHE A 320 11.41 12.03 1.11
N LEU A 321 10.55 12.97 0.72
CA LEU A 321 10.94 14.10 -0.13
C LEU A 321 12.04 14.94 0.50
N SER A 322 11.98 15.21 1.82
CA SER A 322 13.01 15.99 2.51
C SER A 322 14.39 15.35 2.41
N ILE A 323 14.45 14.02 2.57
CA ILE A 323 15.69 13.24 2.42
C ILE A 323 16.22 13.32 0.99
N GLY A 324 15.35 13.12 0.00
CA GLY A 324 15.71 13.21 -1.41
C GLY A 324 16.23 14.60 -1.80
N TYR A 325 15.57 15.65 -1.37
CA TYR A 325 15.97 17.03 -1.62
C TYR A 325 17.32 17.38 -0.95
N MET A 326 17.54 16.94 0.29
CA MET A 326 18.84 17.14 0.95
C MET A 326 19.98 16.46 0.19
N ARG A 327 19.78 15.22 -0.27
CA ARG A 327 20.78 14.47 -1.04
C ARG A 327 21.08 15.09 -2.41
N THR A 328 20.15 15.85 -2.97
CA THR A 328 20.31 16.59 -4.23
C THR A 328 20.66 18.07 -4.01
N PHE A 329 21.02 18.47 -2.79
CA PHE A 329 21.35 19.84 -2.39
C PHE A 329 20.24 20.88 -2.65
N ARG A 330 18.99 20.44 -2.74
CA ARG A 330 17.80 21.29 -2.86
C ARG A 330 17.33 21.70 -1.46
N MET A 331 18.12 22.54 -0.77
CA MET A 331 17.94 22.80 0.66
C MET A 331 16.66 23.55 1.01
N GLU A 332 16.20 24.48 0.15
CA GLU A 332 14.93 25.18 0.36
C GLU A 332 13.73 24.20 0.27
N GLU A 333 13.72 23.35 -0.75
CA GLU A 333 12.65 22.36 -0.90
C GLU A 333 12.70 21.30 0.23
N ALA A 334 13.91 20.95 0.68
CA ALA A 334 14.09 20.06 1.83
C ALA A 334 13.51 20.68 3.11
N TYR A 335 13.77 21.98 3.36
CA TYR A 335 13.20 22.70 4.48
C TYR A 335 11.67 22.70 4.44
N GLN A 336 11.07 23.05 3.29
CA GLN A 336 9.60 23.05 3.15
C GLN A 336 8.99 21.64 3.33
N ALA A 337 9.68 20.62 2.85
CA ALA A 337 9.24 19.24 3.02
C ALA A 337 9.33 18.78 4.50
N CYS A 338 10.42 19.11 5.22
CA CYS A 338 10.53 18.84 6.65
C CYS A 338 9.40 19.52 7.44
N LYS A 339 9.13 20.80 7.13
CA LYS A 339 8.08 21.58 7.77
C LYS A 339 6.71 20.90 7.60
N LYS A 340 6.35 20.55 6.38
CA LYS A 340 5.10 19.83 6.11
C LYS A 340 5.03 18.47 6.79
N ALA A 341 6.12 17.70 6.79
CA ALA A 341 6.14 16.41 7.47
C ALA A 341 5.84 16.55 8.97
N VAL A 342 6.40 17.56 9.63
CA VAL A 342 6.13 17.86 11.05
C VAL A 342 4.69 18.38 11.25
N GLU A 343 4.20 19.26 10.39
CA GLU A 343 2.83 19.78 10.42
C GLU A 343 1.79 18.66 10.28
N TYR A 344 2.06 17.65 9.42
CA TYR A 344 1.21 16.47 9.26
C TYR A 344 1.50 15.34 10.27
N GLY A 345 2.20 15.68 11.37
CA GLY A 345 2.27 14.85 12.56
C GLY A 345 3.33 13.75 12.57
N VAL A 346 4.30 13.79 11.66
CA VAL A 346 5.42 12.83 11.68
C VAL A 346 6.32 13.13 12.87
N LYS A 347 6.50 12.11 13.71
CA LYS A 347 7.35 12.16 14.91
C LYS A 347 8.53 11.20 14.71
N ASP A 348 9.52 11.66 13.96
CA ASP A 348 10.72 10.89 13.64
C ASP A 348 11.98 11.68 13.99
N LEU A 349 12.93 11.03 14.67
CA LEU A 349 14.17 11.67 15.11
C LEU A 349 15.01 12.18 13.96
N GLY A 350 15.12 11.39 12.88
CA GLY A 350 15.87 11.75 11.68
C GLY A 350 15.27 12.97 11.00
N LEU A 351 13.94 13.03 10.92
CA LEU A 351 13.22 14.19 10.38
C LEU A 351 13.55 15.46 11.15
N TYR A 352 13.49 15.46 12.48
CA TYR A 352 13.79 16.64 13.28
C TYR A 352 15.27 17.06 13.14
N LYS A 353 16.21 16.10 13.04
CA LYS A 353 17.62 16.38 12.75
C LYS A 353 17.79 17.04 11.38
N ASN A 354 17.14 16.50 10.36
CA ASN A 354 17.17 17.08 9.01
C ASN A 354 16.52 18.47 8.99
N TYR A 355 15.44 18.66 9.74
CA TYR A 355 14.73 19.94 9.81
C TYR A 355 15.62 21.04 10.38
N ILE A 356 16.29 20.83 11.49
CA ILE A 356 17.21 21.85 12.07
C ILE A 356 18.40 22.15 11.16
N ILE A 357 18.90 21.16 10.39
CA ILE A 357 19.97 21.37 9.41
C ILE A 357 19.48 22.28 8.27
N THR A 358 18.30 21.98 7.71
CA THR A 358 17.73 22.77 6.61
C THR A 358 17.34 24.19 7.05
N GLN A 359 16.96 24.38 8.31
CA GLN A 359 16.68 25.69 8.89
C GLN A 359 17.91 26.60 9.01
N GLN A 360 19.12 26.06 8.95
CA GLN A 360 20.34 26.88 9.07
C GLN A 360 20.41 27.94 7.99
N PHE A 361 19.87 27.67 6.80
CA PHE A 361 19.93 28.57 5.65
C PHE A 361 18.59 29.22 5.31
N ASN A 362 17.49 28.66 5.82
CA ASN A 362 16.14 28.96 5.33
C ASN A 362 15.19 29.49 6.42
N ALA A 363 15.62 29.56 7.69
CA ALA A 363 14.77 30.00 8.79
C ALA A 363 15.53 30.87 9.79
N GLY A 364 14.78 31.69 10.55
CA GLY A 364 15.31 32.48 11.66
C GLY A 364 15.57 31.64 12.92
N ASP A 365 16.28 32.27 13.89
CA ASP A 365 16.61 31.63 15.16
C ASP A 365 15.38 31.30 16.00
N GLU A 366 14.31 32.10 15.95
CA GLU A 366 13.06 31.84 16.67
C GLU A 366 12.37 30.54 16.20
N GLU A 367 12.31 30.32 14.89
CA GLU A 367 11.72 29.10 14.34
C GLU A 367 12.56 27.87 14.69
N ARG A 368 13.91 27.99 14.64
CA ARG A 368 14.82 26.94 15.08
C ARG A 368 14.63 26.56 16.55
N ILE A 369 14.51 27.55 17.43
CA ILE A 369 14.26 27.34 18.86
C ILE A 369 12.96 26.56 19.05
N LYS A 370 11.88 26.95 18.36
CA LYS A 370 10.59 26.26 18.42
C LYS A 370 10.71 24.80 17.97
N THR A 371 11.38 24.57 16.86
CA THR A 371 11.63 23.20 16.35
C THR A 371 12.41 22.36 17.36
N CYS A 372 13.46 22.94 17.96
CA CYS A 372 14.25 22.27 18.99
C CYS A 372 13.41 21.99 20.25
N ASP A 373 12.54 22.91 20.68
CA ASP A 373 11.64 22.69 21.82
C ASP A 373 10.68 21.52 21.59
N ASP A 374 10.11 21.43 20.42
CA ASP A 374 9.25 20.32 20.06
C ASP A 374 10.02 19.00 19.96
N ALA A 375 11.23 19.03 19.40
CA ALA A 375 12.11 17.87 19.33
C ALA A 375 12.57 17.41 20.74
N ILE A 376 12.91 18.32 21.64
CA ILE A 376 13.33 18.01 23.03
C ILE A 376 12.18 17.34 23.81
N LYS A 377 10.93 17.77 23.61
CA LYS A 377 9.76 17.10 24.22
C LYS A 377 9.64 15.63 23.81
N LEU A 378 9.95 15.32 22.55
CA LEU A 378 9.88 13.97 21.99
C LEU A 378 11.15 13.15 22.29
N TYR A 379 12.30 13.79 22.22
CA TYR A 379 13.63 13.18 22.28
C TYR A 379 14.53 13.89 23.30
N PRO A 380 14.20 13.88 24.60
CA PRO A 380 14.86 14.69 25.63
C PRO A 380 16.32 14.30 25.88
N ARG A 381 16.79 13.18 25.33
CA ARG A 381 18.19 12.70 25.48
C ARG A 381 19.07 12.94 24.24
N GLU A 382 18.56 13.63 23.24
CA GLU A 382 19.32 13.96 22.02
C GLU A 382 19.97 15.31 22.16
N CYS A 383 21.30 15.30 22.33
CA CYS A 383 22.12 16.45 22.64
C CYS A 383 22.06 17.55 21.57
N ILE A 384 21.97 17.18 20.30
CA ILE A 384 22.01 18.11 19.17
C ILE A 384 20.93 19.22 19.26
N PHE A 385 19.74 18.91 19.77
CA PHE A 385 18.67 19.91 19.88
C PHE A 385 18.97 20.98 20.95
N TYR A 386 19.67 20.61 22.01
CA TYR A 386 20.13 21.58 23.02
C TYR A 386 21.26 22.45 22.49
N ILE A 387 22.18 21.89 21.69
CA ILE A 387 23.29 22.61 21.05
C ILE A 387 22.73 23.66 20.10
N VAL A 388 21.85 23.25 19.17
CA VAL A 388 21.27 24.15 18.15
C VAL A 388 20.39 25.21 18.81
N LYS A 389 19.58 24.86 19.81
CA LYS A 389 18.80 25.82 20.57
C LYS A 389 19.69 26.81 21.33
N GLY A 390 20.75 26.31 21.98
CA GLY A 390 21.71 27.15 22.69
C GLY A 390 22.39 28.15 21.79
N TYR A 391 22.87 27.71 20.62
CA TYR A 391 23.44 28.56 19.59
C TYR A 391 22.44 29.64 19.11
N SER A 392 21.20 29.24 18.78
CA SER A 392 20.18 30.18 18.34
C SER A 392 19.84 31.22 19.42
N LEU A 393 19.85 30.84 20.69
CA LEU A 393 19.64 31.75 21.81
C LEU A 393 20.81 32.75 21.96
N VAL A 394 22.05 32.32 21.70
CA VAL A 394 23.20 33.24 21.65
C VAL A 394 23.01 34.31 20.57
N ASN A 395 22.60 33.90 19.35
CA ASN A 395 22.34 34.81 18.24
C ASN A 395 21.23 35.83 18.57
N LEU A 396 20.20 35.44 19.31
CA LEU A 396 19.14 36.32 19.78
C LEU A 396 19.53 37.14 21.04
N LYS A 397 20.76 36.99 21.52
CA LYS A 397 21.29 37.66 22.72
C LYS A 397 20.59 37.24 24.02
N GLU A 398 19.94 36.05 24.03
CA GLU A 398 19.31 35.45 25.20
C GLU A 398 20.29 34.52 25.95
N TYR A 399 21.37 35.12 26.43
CA TYR A 399 22.58 34.40 26.90
C TYR A 399 22.30 33.51 28.12
N GLU A 400 21.54 33.98 29.11
CA GLU A 400 21.23 33.20 30.31
C GLU A 400 20.39 31.98 29.97
N LYS A 401 19.42 32.09 29.03
CA LYS A 401 18.63 30.96 28.56
C LYS A 401 19.48 29.99 27.75
N SER A 402 20.45 30.49 27.00
CA SER A 402 21.42 29.67 26.27
C SER A 402 22.23 28.82 27.23
N ILE A 403 22.79 29.41 28.29
CA ILE A 403 23.56 28.73 29.32
C ILE A 403 22.71 27.62 29.97
N GLU A 404 21.51 27.95 30.44
CA GLU A 404 20.61 26.94 31.02
C GLU A 404 20.32 25.78 30.07
N THR A 405 20.11 26.07 28.79
CA THR A 405 19.82 25.08 27.74
C THR A 405 21.02 24.17 27.51
N LEU A 406 22.20 24.76 27.34
CA LEU A 406 23.44 24.02 27.06
C LEU A 406 23.90 23.17 28.24
N GLU A 407 23.76 23.66 29.49
CA GLU A 407 24.04 22.89 30.69
C GLU A 407 23.08 21.69 30.86
N LYS A 408 21.82 21.81 30.43
CA LYS A 408 20.91 20.65 30.32
C LYS A 408 21.38 19.67 29.27
N GLY A 409 21.80 20.17 28.08
CA GLY A 409 22.28 19.36 26.98
C GLY A 409 23.58 18.60 27.31
N LEU A 410 24.46 19.20 28.12
CA LEU A 410 25.72 18.61 28.51
C LEU A 410 25.59 17.21 29.17
N LYS A 411 24.45 16.96 29.84
CA LYS A 411 24.14 15.65 30.46
C LYS A 411 23.92 14.54 29.42
N TYR A 412 23.71 14.89 28.18
CA TYR A 412 23.36 13.98 27.08
C TYR A 412 24.46 13.93 26.00
N ALA A 413 25.56 14.66 26.17
CA ALA A 413 26.73 14.60 25.28
C ALA A 413 27.32 13.19 25.26
N LYS A 414 27.57 12.65 24.07
CA LYS A 414 27.99 11.25 23.87
C LYS A 414 29.41 11.12 23.33
N ASN A 415 29.91 12.15 22.68
CA ASN A 415 31.19 12.14 21.98
C ASN A 415 31.88 13.50 22.10
N ASP A 416 33.18 13.57 21.74
CA ASP A 416 33.97 14.77 21.90
C ASP A 416 33.41 15.95 21.06
N SER A 417 32.77 15.71 19.91
CA SER A 417 32.13 16.77 19.13
C SER A 417 30.99 17.43 19.91
N ASP A 418 30.12 16.63 20.53
CA ASP A 418 29.01 17.17 21.37
C ASP A 418 29.59 18.08 22.50
N TYR A 419 30.65 17.62 23.17
CA TYR A 419 31.31 18.40 24.25
C TYR A 419 31.92 19.69 23.71
N ILE A 420 32.63 19.65 22.59
CA ILE A 420 33.24 20.80 21.97
C ILE A 420 32.20 21.86 21.61
N ASP A 421 31.11 21.44 20.95
CA ASP A 421 30.02 22.31 20.53
C ASP A 421 29.35 22.98 21.73
N ILE A 422 29.04 22.20 22.78
CA ILE A 422 28.44 22.75 24.00
C ILE A 422 29.43 23.71 24.72
N TYR A 423 30.67 23.30 24.92
CA TYR A 423 31.66 24.15 25.62
C TYR A 423 31.94 25.43 24.87
N SER A 424 32.03 25.38 23.54
CA SER A 424 32.24 26.57 22.73
C SER A 424 31.09 27.57 22.83
N ASN A 425 29.85 27.06 22.77
CA ASN A 425 28.67 27.92 22.91
C ASN A 425 28.49 28.44 24.34
N LEU A 426 28.81 27.62 25.37
CA LEU A 426 28.84 28.10 26.77
C LEU A 426 29.89 29.16 26.96
N ALA A 427 31.09 28.99 26.40
CA ALA A 427 32.17 29.99 26.46
C ALA A 427 31.74 31.33 25.88
N GLU A 428 31.10 31.29 24.69
CA GLU A 428 30.54 32.48 24.04
C GLU A 428 29.46 33.14 24.94
N ALA A 429 28.47 32.36 25.40
CA ALA A 429 27.41 32.90 26.22
C ALA A 429 27.90 33.48 27.54
N TYR A 430 28.83 32.82 28.24
CA TYR A 430 29.43 33.33 29.46
C TYR A 430 30.25 34.63 29.23
N TYR A 431 30.96 34.73 28.10
CA TYR A 431 31.66 35.96 27.74
C TYR A 431 30.67 37.13 27.59
N ARG A 432 29.53 36.89 26.93
CA ARG A 432 28.51 37.92 26.67
C ARG A 432 27.81 38.43 27.90
N ILE A 433 27.77 37.63 28.98
CA ILE A 433 27.28 38.07 30.31
C ILE A 433 28.41 38.55 31.24
N GLU A 434 29.54 38.89 30.67
CA GLU A 434 30.71 39.43 31.39
C GLU A 434 31.41 38.46 32.36
N ASN A 435 31.06 37.16 32.32
CA ASN A 435 31.73 36.12 33.12
C ASN A 435 32.94 35.52 32.38
N LYS A 436 33.99 36.33 32.30
CA LYS A 436 35.19 35.98 31.51
C LYS A 436 35.91 34.77 32.06
N GLU A 437 35.93 34.56 33.35
CA GLU A 437 36.57 33.43 34.01
C GLU A 437 35.94 32.09 33.52
N LYS A 438 34.63 32.00 33.60
CA LYS A 438 33.93 30.80 33.08
C LYS A 438 34.03 30.64 31.58
N SER A 439 34.01 31.75 30.82
CA SER A 439 34.20 31.70 29.36
C SER A 439 35.52 31.03 29.02
N PHE A 440 36.62 31.51 29.60
CA PHE A 440 37.95 30.95 29.34
C PHE A 440 38.10 29.51 29.82
N GLU A 441 37.52 29.17 30.99
CA GLU A 441 37.42 27.79 31.47
C GLU A 441 36.77 26.86 30.44
N TYR A 442 35.67 27.27 29.83
CA TYR A 442 34.97 26.47 28.84
C TYR A 442 35.72 26.36 27.51
N PHE A 443 36.41 27.40 27.06
CA PHE A 443 37.33 27.29 25.91
C PHE A 443 38.44 26.29 26.18
N GLU A 444 39.05 26.29 27.36
CA GLU A 444 40.08 25.32 27.73
C GLU A 444 39.52 23.90 27.76
N LYS A 445 38.28 23.68 28.28
CA LYS A 445 37.61 22.40 28.24
C LYS A 445 37.34 21.92 26.81
N ALA A 446 36.97 22.82 25.90
CA ALA A 446 36.78 22.49 24.49
C ALA A 446 38.10 22.07 23.83
N LEU A 447 39.19 22.83 24.07
CA LEU A 447 40.53 22.52 23.55
C LEU A 447 41.15 21.26 24.19
N ALA A 448 40.75 20.90 25.40
CA ALA A 448 41.14 19.63 26.03
C ALA A 448 40.54 18.43 25.31
N LYS A 449 39.37 18.60 24.62
CA LYS A 449 38.74 17.57 23.79
C LYS A 449 39.39 17.48 22.40
N ASP A 450 39.64 18.62 21.78
CA ASP A 450 40.37 18.72 20.52
C ASP A 450 41.23 20.00 20.47
N SER A 451 42.52 19.85 20.75
CA SER A 451 43.51 20.93 20.74
C SER A 451 43.82 21.49 19.33
N THR A 452 43.19 20.90 18.30
CA THR A 452 43.37 21.31 16.89
C THR A 452 42.12 21.95 16.29
N ASN A 453 41.04 22.04 17.04
CA ASN A 453 39.80 22.63 16.55
C ASN A 453 39.98 24.10 16.22
N LEU A 454 40.00 24.42 14.92
CA LEU A 454 40.32 25.75 14.41
C LEU A 454 39.31 26.83 14.87
N MET A 455 38.02 26.49 14.96
CA MET A 455 37.00 27.45 15.39
C MET A 455 37.17 27.82 16.86
N VAL A 456 37.40 26.82 17.72
CA VAL A 456 37.65 27.07 19.15
C VAL A 456 38.93 27.86 19.36
N LEU A 457 40.02 27.51 18.68
CA LEU A 457 41.28 28.23 18.74
C LEU A 457 41.10 29.68 18.33
N ASN A 458 40.40 29.94 17.23
CA ASN A 458 40.16 31.29 16.72
C ASN A 458 39.33 32.11 17.71
N ASN A 459 38.21 31.57 18.17
CA ASN A 459 37.31 32.32 19.05
C ASN A 459 37.97 32.61 20.40
N TYR A 460 38.67 31.62 20.97
CA TYR A 460 39.37 31.83 22.22
C TYR A 460 40.50 32.88 22.07
N ALA A 461 41.30 32.82 21.00
CA ALA A 461 42.32 33.80 20.70
C ALA A 461 41.75 35.22 20.55
N TYR A 462 40.61 35.35 19.88
CA TYR A 462 39.91 36.63 19.73
C TYR A 462 39.47 37.21 21.09
N TYR A 463 38.87 36.41 21.97
CA TYR A 463 38.44 36.88 23.29
C TYR A 463 39.59 37.21 24.23
N LEU A 464 40.68 36.45 24.21
CA LEU A 464 41.91 36.83 24.92
C LEU A 464 42.47 38.16 24.43
N CYS A 465 42.40 38.39 23.12
CA CYS A 465 42.83 39.66 22.53
C CYS A 465 41.94 40.82 22.96
N LEU A 466 40.63 40.66 22.97
CA LEU A 466 39.69 41.69 23.42
C LEU A 466 39.94 42.10 24.87
N GLU A 467 40.32 41.15 25.72
CA GLU A 467 40.68 41.41 27.12
C GLU A 467 42.11 41.84 27.33
N ASN A 468 42.88 41.98 26.27
CA ASN A 468 44.29 42.30 26.30
C ASN A 468 45.09 41.42 27.28
N THR A 469 44.75 40.13 27.35
CA THR A 469 45.37 39.14 28.24
C THR A 469 45.95 37.97 27.45
N GLU A 470 47.00 37.34 27.96
CA GLU A 470 47.66 36.17 27.34
C GLU A 470 47.90 36.32 25.83
N LEU A 471 48.30 37.54 25.37
CA LEU A 471 48.43 37.86 23.94
C LEU A 471 49.40 36.93 23.18
N ASP A 472 50.43 36.40 23.81
CA ASP A 472 51.34 35.43 23.18
C ASP A 472 50.66 34.09 22.89
N LYS A 473 49.76 33.64 23.81
CA LYS A 473 48.92 32.46 23.62
C LYS A 473 47.90 32.71 22.49
N ALA A 474 47.26 33.88 22.52
CA ALA A 474 46.29 34.29 21.50
C ALA A 474 46.95 34.32 20.11
N GLU A 475 48.15 34.94 19.98
CA GLU A 475 48.90 34.96 18.72
C GLU A 475 49.22 33.53 18.22
N LYS A 476 49.76 32.68 19.10
CA LYS A 476 50.07 31.29 18.73
C LYS A 476 48.87 30.52 18.21
N MET A 477 47.72 30.65 18.87
CA MET A 477 46.47 29.97 18.45
C MET A 477 45.96 30.54 17.12
N SER A 478 45.86 31.85 17.01
CA SER A 478 45.35 32.52 15.82
C SER A 478 46.27 32.36 14.60
N LYS A 479 47.60 32.39 14.81
CA LYS A 479 48.57 32.05 13.76
C LYS A 479 48.33 30.65 13.22
N LYS A 480 48.11 29.64 14.11
CA LYS A 480 47.82 28.27 13.70
C LYS A 480 46.55 28.19 12.85
N THR A 481 45.49 28.93 13.20
CA THR A 481 44.24 28.93 12.42
C THR A 481 44.41 29.56 11.06
N TYR A 482 45.10 30.70 10.99
CA TYR A 482 45.41 31.38 9.73
C TYR A 482 46.31 30.53 8.82
N GLU A 483 47.38 29.92 9.34
CA GLU A 483 48.25 29.03 8.54
C GLU A 483 47.50 27.79 8.01
N ALA A 484 46.56 27.26 8.76
CA ALA A 484 45.73 26.11 8.33
C ALA A 484 44.73 26.49 7.23
N GLN A 485 44.18 27.70 7.27
CA GLN A 485 43.20 28.21 6.30
C GLN A 485 43.48 29.66 5.92
N PRO A 486 44.52 29.93 5.09
CA PRO A 486 44.97 31.28 4.82
C PRO A 486 44.00 32.14 4.00
N TYR A 487 43.01 31.54 3.38
CA TYR A 487 41.94 32.22 2.63
C TYR A 487 40.64 32.42 3.44
N ASN A 488 40.65 32.10 4.73
CA ASN A 488 39.53 32.34 5.61
C ASN A 488 39.63 33.74 6.23
N LEU A 489 38.78 34.66 5.79
CA LEU A 489 38.81 36.07 6.24
C LEU A 489 38.62 36.20 7.76
N THR A 490 37.77 35.36 8.38
CA THR A 490 37.55 35.38 9.85
C THR A 490 38.82 35.03 10.62
N PHE A 491 39.60 34.07 10.15
CA PHE A 491 40.87 33.69 10.78
C PHE A 491 41.96 34.75 10.52
N ALA A 492 41.96 35.30 9.31
CA ALA A 492 42.87 36.37 8.94
C ALA A 492 42.63 37.65 9.78
N ASP A 493 41.37 38.04 9.95
CA ASP A 493 40.98 39.20 10.76
C ASP A 493 41.38 39.02 12.23
N THR A 494 41.05 37.87 12.82
CA THR A 494 41.44 37.59 14.21
C THR A 494 42.97 37.66 14.40
N TYR A 495 43.73 37.05 13.49
CA TYR A 495 45.19 37.09 13.58
C TYR A 495 45.74 38.49 13.36
N SER A 496 45.22 39.23 12.41
CA SER A 496 45.56 40.62 12.14
C SER A 496 45.27 41.52 13.34
N TRP A 497 44.08 41.36 13.96
CA TRP A 497 43.67 42.13 15.13
C TRP A 497 44.56 41.88 16.36
N ILE A 498 44.99 40.63 16.59
CA ILE A 498 45.96 40.28 17.64
C ILE A 498 47.31 40.92 17.38
N LEU A 499 47.83 40.90 16.14
CA LEU A 499 49.07 41.57 15.77
C LEU A 499 48.96 43.08 15.98
N PHE A 500 47.83 43.70 15.62
CA PHE A 500 47.56 45.11 15.89
C PHE A 500 47.64 45.42 17.39
N THR A 501 46.97 44.61 18.22
CA THR A 501 46.96 44.77 19.67
C THR A 501 48.36 44.64 20.27
N LYS A 502 49.23 43.82 19.68
CA LYS A 502 50.64 43.67 20.00
C LYS A 502 51.54 44.77 19.35
N LYS A 503 50.94 45.79 18.74
CA LYS A 503 51.59 46.89 18.05
C LYS A 503 52.44 46.49 16.81
N ASN A 504 52.18 45.33 16.24
CA ASN A 504 52.80 44.86 15.00
C ASN A 504 51.94 45.24 13.79
N TYR A 505 51.74 46.54 13.58
CA TYR A 505 50.79 47.12 12.62
C TYR A 505 51.13 46.76 11.17
N GLN A 506 52.40 46.63 10.81
CA GLN A 506 52.81 46.31 9.46
C GLN A 506 52.37 44.88 9.07
N ASN A 507 52.66 43.93 9.94
CA ASN A 507 52.22 42.53 9.66
C ASN A 507 50.71 42.38 9.74
N ALA A 508 50.02 43.11 10.64
CA ALA A 508 48.54 43.12 10.69
C ALA A 508 47.94 43.56 9.35
N LYS A 509 48.52 44.67 8.75
CA LYS A 509 48.05 45.13 7.44
C LYS A 509 48.29 44.12 6.34
N ILE A 510 49.50 43.52 6.25
CA ILE A 510 49.86 42.56 5.20
C ILE A 510 48.88 41.41 5.13
N ILE A 511 48.38 40.92 6.29
CA ILE A 511 47.43 39.81 6.34
C ILE A 511 46.09 40.19 5.70
N LEU A 512 45.49 41.33 6.06
CA LEU A 512 44.19 41.77 5.53
C LEU A 512 44.30 42.31 4.09
N ASP A 513 45.47 42.81 3.66
CA ASP A 513 45.69 43.22 2.27
C ASP A 513 45.44 42.11 1.26
N ASN A 514 45.63 40.84 1.64
CA ASN A 514 45.32 39.69 0.80
C ASN A 514 43.81 39.55 0.48
N PHE A 515 42.92 40.25 1.21
CA PHE A 515 41.47 40.19 1.06
C PHE A 515 40.86 41.52 0.57
N VAL A 516 41.64 42.53 0.31
CA VAL A 516 41.15 43.88 -0.09
C VAL A 516 40.32 43.83 -1.38
N SER A 517 40.59 42.89 -2.29
CA SER A 517 39.78 42.71 -3.50
C SER A 517 38.30 42.35 -3.21
N GLU A 518 38.02 41.86 -2.02
CA GLU A 518 36.69 41.45 -1.56
C GLU A 518 36.12 42.37 -0.47
N GLN A 519 36.72 43.58 -0.30
CA GLN A 519 36.38 44.50 0.81
C GLN A 519 34.91 44.89 0.90
N GLU A 520 34.20 44.89 -0.23
CA GLU A 520 32.76 45.15 -0.26
C GLU A 520 31.93 44.10 0.53
N THR A 521 32.43 42.88 0.63
CA THR A 521 31.78 41.79 1.37
C THR A 521 32.16 41.70 2.85
N TRP A 522 33.11 42.53 3.30
CA TRP A 522 33.57 42.48 4.68
C TRP A 522 32.49 42.91 5.68
N SER A 523 32.45 42.23 6.83
CA SER A 523 31.65 42.68 7.97
C SER A 523 32.14 44.07 8.48
N GLU A 524 31.28 44.81 9.15
CA GLU A 524 31.64 46.10 9.72
C GLU A 524 32.83 45.97 10.69
N THR A 525 32.88 44.88 11.48
CA THR A 525 34.00 44.61 12.39
C THR A 525 35.35 44.52 11.66
N VAL A 526 35.42 43.80 10.55
CA VAL A 526 36.67 43.67 9.76
C VAL A 526 37.04 45.00 9.16
N LYS A 527 36.09 45.79 8.66
CA LYS A 527 36.32 47.13 8.15
C LYS A 527 36.89 48.05 9.23
N GLU A 528 36.31 48.03 10.43
CA GLU A 528 36.79 48.80 11.56
C GLU A 528 38.21 48.39 11.98
N HIS A 529 38.49 47.09 12.06
CA HIS A 529 39.83 46.59 12.39
C HIS A 529 40.86 47.09 11.37
N TYR A 530 40.57 46.95 10.08
CA TYR A 530 41.48 47.39 9.01
C TYR A 530 41.72 48.91 9.03
N GLN A 531 40.66 49.71 9.25
CA GLN A 531 40.77 51.16 9.36
C GLN A 531 41.66 51.57 10.53
N LYS A 532 41.51 50.96 11.70
CA LYS A 532 42.36 51.22 12.87
C LYS A 532 43.83 50.86 12.63
N ILE A 533 44.10 49.78 11.87
CA ILE A 533 45.42 49.36 11.48
C ILE A 533 46.05 50.44 10.56
N LEU A 534 45.30 50.95 9.58
CA LEU A 534 45.78 52.02 8.68
C LEU A 534 46.06 53.31 9.43
N GLU A 535 45.22 53.71 10.36
CA GLU A 535 45.42 54.90 11.19
C GLU A 535 46.66 54.79 12.06
N ALA A 536 46.90 53.60 12.66
CA ALA A 536 48.12 53.38 13.47
C ALA A 536 49.42 53.36 12.68
N LEU A 537 49.36 53.03 11.39
CA LEU A 537 50.57 53.10 10.49
C LEU A 537 50.88 54.51 9.98
N ASN A 538 49.84 55.41 10.02
CA ASN A 538 50.01 56.81 9.59
C ASN A 538 50.42 57.78 10.73
N GLN A 539 50.45 57.28 11.97
CA GLN A 539 50.91 57.97 13.16
C GLN A 539 52.40 57.68 13.40
#